data_a273532c8a33722471d241cc45c0d7d8
#
_entry.id   a273532c8a33722471d241cc45c0d7d8
#
_cell.length_a   1.000
_cell.length_b   1.000
_cell.length_c   1.000
_cell.angle_alpha   90.00
_cell.angle_beta   90.00
_cell.angle_gamma   90.00
#
_symmetry.space_group_name_H-M   'P 1'
#
loop_
_entity.id
_entity.type
_entity.pdbx_description
1 polymer ?
#
loop_
_entity_poly.entity_id
_entity_poly.type
_entity_poly.pdbx_seq_one_letter_code
_entity_poly.pdbx_strand_id
1 'polypeptide(L)'
;MRKRLILATAALVSSPVLAATGQSATASGQAQAVIITPIIAVALNDLDFGSLTSSRTASGSVTVGAEGAVNYAGGAAPACGGACAGVAPARFLVSGEAGRSYTVSTPATITASGTLIGGGSAPALAIDALTLHLDSHGGAVTSIGQLDDKGEDRIAVGGRLNVPAGTAPAHYRATLTIMVTYS
;
A
#
# COMPACT_ATOMS: atom_id res chain seq x y z
N MET A 1 -102.57 -41.88 29.81
CA MET A 1 -101.13 -41.82 29.74
C MET A 1 -100.74 -41.65 28.28
N ARG A 2 -100.38 -40.41 27.84
CA ARG A 2 -100.11 -40.10 26.44
C ARG A 2 -98.59 -39.97 26.27
N LYS A 3 -97.96 -40.90 25.56
CA LYS A 3 -96.54 -40.83 25.17
C LYS A 3 -96.39 -39.87 23.96
N ARG A 4 -95.66 -38.79 24.11
CA ARG A 4 -95.31 -37.90 23.02
C ARG A 4 -93.96 -38.33 22.45
N LEU A 5 -93.98 -38.70 21.18
CA LEU A 5 -92.83 -39.02 20.38
C LEU A 5 -92.25 -37.71 19.86
N ILE A 6 -91.01 -37.39 20.23
CA ILE A 6 -90.29 -36.22 19.72
C ILE A 6 -89.36 -36.69 18.59
N LEU A 7 -89.63 -36.21 17.40
CA LEU A 7 -88.83 -36.45 16.18
C LEU A 7 -87.76 -35.43 16.16
N ALA A 8 -86.52 -35.86 16.32
CA ALA A 8 -85.34 -34.96 16.19
C ALA A 8 -84.87 -34.95 14.73
N THR A 9 -85.08 -33.85 14.06
CA THR A 9 -84.51 -33.55 12.72
C THR A 9 -83.07 -33.09 12.83
N ALA A 10 -82.09 -33.88 12.36
CA ALA A 10 -80.73 -33.51 12.27
C ALA A 10 -80.55 -32.67 10.98
N ALA A 11 -80.20 -31.37 11.14
CA ALA A 11 -79.84 -30.50 10.06
C ALA A 11 -78.35 -30.65 9.77
N LEU A 12 -77.97 -31.19 8.60
CA LEU A 12 -76.67 -31.21 8.09
C LEU A 12 -76.27 -29.78 7.63
N VAL A 13 -75.40 -29.08 8.38
CA VAL A 13 -74.83 -27.83 7.98
C VAL A 13 -73.55 -28.14 7.12
N SER A 14 -73.67 -28.02 5.82
CA SER A 14 -72.54 -28.05 4.91
C SER A 14 -71.80 -26.73 5.02
N SER A 15 -70.63 -26.72 5.68
CA SER A 15 -69.74 -25.58 5.72
C SER A 15 -69.04 -25.41 4.34
N PRO A 16 -69.12 -24.25 3.74
CA PRO A 16 -68.29 -23.97 2.51
C PRO A 16 -66.83 -24.00 2.88
N VAL A 17 -66.08 -24.88 2.25
CA VAL A 17 -64.59 -24.83 2.27
C VAL A 17 -64.19 -23.60 1.46
N LEU A 18 -63.82 -22.51 2.13
CA LEU A 18 -63.16 -21.39 1.53
C LEU A 18 -61.79 -21.88 1.12
N ALA A 19 -61.59 -22.12 -0.19
CA ALA A 19 -60.27 -22.31 -0.76
C ALA A 19 -59.47 -21.05 -0.45
N ALA A 20 -58.44 -21.17 0.38
CA ALA A 20 -57.49 -20.12 0.63
C ALA A 20 -56.78 -19.83 -0.71
N THR A 21 -57.17 -18.78 -1.38
CA THR A 21 -56.40 -18.25 -2.52
C THR A 21 -55.05 -17.86 -1.96
N GLY A 22 -53.98 -18.56 -2.41
CA GLY A 22 -52.64 -18.27 -2.01
C GLY A 22 -52.32 -16.78 -2.29
N GLN A 23 -52.18 -16.01 -1.20
CA GLN A 23 -51.81 -14.61 -1.32
C GLN A 23 -50.31 -14.55 -1.57
N SER A 24 -49.91 -13.99 -2.72
CA SER A 24 -48.52 -13.69 -3.00
C SER A 24 -48.21 -12.33 -2.39
N ALA A 25 -47.15 -12.28 -1.58
CA ALA A 25 -46.58 -11.03 -1.06
C ALA A 25 -45.31 -10.70 -1.86
N THR A 26 -45.21 -9.48 -2.39
CA THR A 26 -44.03 -8.96 -3.01
C THR A 26 -43.39 -7.92 -2.08
N ALA A 27 -42.10 -8.04 -1.85
CA ALA A 27 -41.29 -7.04 -1.14
C ALA A 27 -40.27 -6.43 -2.13
N SER A 28 -40.16 -5.11 -2.15
CA SER A 28 -39.15 -4.39 -2.94
C SER A 28 -38.06 -3.90 -2.01
N GLY A 29 -36.79 -4.17 -2.37
CA GLY A 29 -35.61 -3.62 -1.73
C GLY A 29 -34.87 -2.69 -2.70
N GLN A 30 -34.10 -1.74 -2.16
CA GLN A 30 -33.21 -0.91 -2.95
C GLN A 30 -31.81 -1.54 -2.97
N ALA A 31 -31.18 -1.61 -4.17
CA ALA A 31 -29.79 -1.94 -4.34
C ALA A 31 -29.05 -0.63 -4.68
N GLN A 32 -27.98 -0.34 -3.93
CA GLN A 32 -27.13 0.84 -4.18
C GLN A 32 -25.69 0.38 -4.39
N ALA A 33 -24.98 1.03 -5.32
CA ALA A 33 -23.56 0.86 -5.54
C ALA A 33 -22.93 2.25 -5.75
N VAL A 34 -21.76 2.46 -5.15
CA VAL A 34 -20.93 3.64 -5.39
C VAL A 34 -19.68 3.17 -6.11
N ILE A 35 -19.40 3.75 -7.26
CA ILE A 35 -18.17 3.51 -8.03
C ILE A 35 -17.24 4.68 -7.73
N ILE A 36 -16.05 4.38 -7.26
CA ILE A 36 -15.00 5.36 -6.93
C ILE A 36 -13.86 5.28 -7.93
N THR A 37 -13.09 6.37 -8.04
CA THR A 37 -11.86 6.40 -8.84
C THR A 37 -10.83 5.44 -8.26
N PRO A 38 -10.23 4.52 -9.04
CA PRO A 38 -9.20 3.63 -8.52
C PRO A 38 -7.96 4.40 -8.11
N ILE A 39 -7.27 3.93 -7.05
CA ILE A 39 -5.99 4.49 -6.64
C ILE A 39 -4.88 3.96 -7.52
N ILE A 40 -3.96 4.83 -7.92
CA ILE A 40 -2.81 4.55 -8.79
C ILE A 40 -1.57 5.18 -8.15
N ALA A 41 -0.42 4.49 -8.22
CA ALA A 41 0.87 5.04 -7.83
C ALA A 41 1.85 4.95 -9.01
N VAL A 42 2.52 6.06 -9.31
CA VAL A 42 3.50 6.18 -10.40
C VAL A 42 4.83 6.64 -9.84
N ALA A 43 5.92 5.95 -10.17
CA ALA A 43 7.27 6.36 -9.81
C ALA A 43 7.70 7.58 -10.65
N LEU A 44 8.16 8.63 -9.98
CA LEU A 44 8.69 9.85 -10.58
C LEU A 44 10.22 9.84 -10.59
N ASN A 45 10.84 9.40 -9.50
CA ASN A 45 12.27 9.32 -9.32
C ASN A 45 12.65 8.06 -8.55
N ASP A 46 13.82 7.51 -8.84
CA ASP A 46 14.39 6.38 -8.12
C ASP A 46 15.06 6.83 -6.80
N LEU A 47 15.22 5.90 -5.86
CA LEU A 47 16.09 6.06 -4.69
C LEU A 47 17.54 5.87 -5.16
N ASP A 48 18.31 6.94 -5.16
CA ASP A 48 19.70 6.95 -5.61
C ASP A 48 20.65 7.26 -4.44
N PHE A 49 21.59 6.36 -4.17
CA PHE A 49 22.62 6.52 -3.14
C PHE A 49 23.90 7.14 -3.71
N GLY A 50 23.97 7.40 -5.01
CA GLY A 50 25.12 7.95 -5.69
C GLY A 50 26.30 7.00 -5.82
N SER A 51 27.45 7.58 -6.14
CA SER A 51 28.73 6.85 -6.22
C SER A 51 29.43 6.86 -4.87
N LEU A 52 29.82 5.67 -4.41
CA LEU A 52 30.37 5.44 -3.08
C LEU A 52 31.75 4.78 -3.15
N THR A 53 32.57 5.06 -2.15
CA THR A 53 33.77 4.28 -1.82
C THR A 53 33.51 3.44 -0.57
N SER A 54 34.06 2.24 -0.52
CA SER A 54 34.01 1.36 0.65
C SER A 54 35.39 1.20 1.28
N SER A 55 35.47 1.17 2.60
CA SER A 55 36.69 0.80 3.30
C SER A 55 36.95 -0.70 3.16
N ARG A 56 38.22 -1.10 3.10
CA ARG A 56 38.64 -2.51 3.09
C ARG A 56 38.47 -3.18 4.44
N THR A 57 38.49 -2.40 5.53
CA THR A 57 38.57 -2.91 6.91
C THR A 57 37.38 -2.55 7.77
N ALA A 58 36.59 -1.57 7.38
CA ALA A 58 35.43 -1.10 8.16
C ALA A 58 34.17 -1.12 7.32
N SER A 59 33.09 -1.70 7.86
CA SER A 59 31.77 -1.57 7.27
C SER A 59 31.22 -0.15 7.46
N GLY A 60 30.36 0.28 6.56
CA GLY A 60 29.73 1.57 6.62
C GLY A 60 28.31 1.54 6.09
N SER A 61 27.70 2.70 6.02
CA SER A 61 26.38 2.88 5.42
C SER A 61 26.22 4.27 4.83
N VAL A 62 25.32 4.41 3.88
CA VAL A 62 24.81 5.70 3.42
C VAL A 62 23.30 5.72 3.63
N THR A 63 22.81 6.79 4.22
CA THR A 63 21.38 7.02 4.45
C THR A 63 20.95 8.21 3.62
N VAL A 64 19.93 8.02 2.80
CA VAL A 64 19.23 9.08 2.08
C VAL A 64 17.88 9.24 2.76
N GLY A 65 17.66 10.37 3.42
CA GLY A 65 16.37 10.68 4.04
C GLY A 65 15.29 10.98 2.99
N ALA A 66 14.05 10.75 3.33
CA ALA A 66 12.92 11.05 2.43
C ALA A 66 12.85 12.52 2.03
N GLU A 67 13.39 13.44 2.84
CA GLU A 67 13.51 14.87 2.55
C GLU A 67 14.77 15.23 1.74
N GLY A 68 15.62 14.25 1.40
CA GLY A 68 16.84 14.45 0.62
C GLY A 68 18.10 14.67 1.45
N ALA A 69 18.04 14.64 2.77
CA ALA A 69 19.24 14.68 3.61
C ALA A 69 20.07 13.42 3.41
N VAL A 70 21.41 13.57 3.26
CA VAL A 70 22.33 12.45 3.04
C VAL A 70 23.32 12.36 4.19
N ASN A 71 23.50 11.17 4.73
CA ASN A 71 24.45 10.88 5.80
C ASN A 71 25.30 9.65 5.44
N TYR A 72 26.62 9.80 5.58
CA TYR A 72 27.60 8.73 5.41
C TYR A 72 28.16 8.33 6.77
N ALA A 73 28.28 7.06 7.03
CA ALA A 73 28.77 6.54 8.30
C ALA A 73 29.75 5.37 8.11
N GLY A 74 30.66 5.23 9.07
CA GLY A 74 31.65 4.15 9.11
C GLY A 74 32.62 4.19 7.93
N GLY A 75 32.78 3.03 7.26
CA GLY A 75 33.70 2.87 6.13
C GLY A 75 33.13 3.27 4.76
N ALA A 76 31.92 3.85 4.72
CA ALA A 76 31.33 4.35 3.48
C ALA A 76 31.57 5.86 3.34
N ALA A 77 31.97 6.31 2.16
CA ALA A 77 32.17 7.72 1.85
C ALA A 77 31.71 8.03 0.40
N PRO A 78 31.35 9.29 0.09
CA PRO A 78 31.05 9.65 -1.28
C PRO A 78 32.30 9.54 -2.15
N ALA A 79 32.18 9.04 -3.37
CA ALA A 79 33.27 8.94 -4.32
C ALA A 79 33.63 10.29 -4.95
N CYS A 80 32.78 11.31 -4.78
CA CYS A 80 32.97 12.67 -5.27
C CYS A 80 33.55 13.55 -4.16
N GLY A 81 34.31 14.61 -4.50
CA GLY A 81 34.91 15.54 -3.53
C GLY A 81 33.90 16.38 -2.72
N GLY A 82 32.65 15.98 -2.65
CA GLY A 82 31.51 16.59 -1.96
C GLY A 82 30.27 15.75 -2.14
N ALA A 83 29.08 16.33 -2.05
CA ALA A 83 27.85 15.60 -2.37
C ALA A 83 27.87 15.18 -3.84
N CYS A 84 27.75 13.87 -4.11
CA CYS A 84 27.67 13.38 -5.48
C CYS A 84 26.34 13.84 -6.12
N ALA A 85 26.41 14.28 -7.37
CA ALA A 85 25.21 14.56 -8.15
C ALA A 85 24.35 13.27 -8.27
N GLY A 86 23.05 13.41 -8.17
CA GLY A 86 22.10 12.32 -8.36
C GLY A 86 21.63 11.62 -7.07
N VAL A 87 22.27 11.85 -5.92
CA VAL A 87 21.77 11.30 -4.65
C VAL A 87 20.41 11.90 -4.34
N ALA A 88 19.37 11.09 -4.27
CA ALA A 88 17.99 11.55 -4.08
C ALA A 88 17.10 10.45 -3.49
N PRO A 89 16.05 10.81 -2.73
CA PRO A 89 15.01 9.87 -2.36
C PRO A 89 14.17 9.46 -3.56
N ALA A 90 13.57 8.26 -3.51
CA ALA A 90 12.54 7.90 -4.47
C ALA A 90 11.31 8.80 -4.30
N ARG A 91 10.67 9.11 -5.41
CA ARG A 91 9.43 9.91 -5.40
C ARG A 91 8.35 9.21 -6.19
N PHE A 92 7.15 9.22 -5.64
CA PHE A 92 5.95 8.63 -6.25
C PHE A 92 4.84 9.67 -6.26
N LEU A 93 4.04 9.66 -7.31
CA LEU A 93 2.76 10.34 -7.38
C LEU A 93 1.65 9.32 -7.13
N VAL A 94 0.78 9.59 -6.18
CA VAL A 94 -0.43 8.82 -5.93
C VAL A 94 -1.60 9.62 -6.47
N SER A 95 -2.49 8.99 -7.21
CA SER A 95 -3.72 9.60 -7.73
C SER A 95 -4.91 8.70 -7.52
N GLY A 96 -6.10 9.31 -7.31
CA GLY A 96 -7.34 8.59 -7.05
C GLY A 96 -8.52 9.50 -6.76
N GLU A 97 -9.42 9.06 -5.90
CA GLU A 97 -10.60 9.82 -5.48
C GLU A 97 -10.19 10.99 -4.58
N ALA A 98 -10.58 12.22 -4.95
CA ALA A 98 -10.25 13.44 -4.22
C ALA A 98 -10.70 13.38 -2.75
N GLY A 99 -9.85 13.85 -1.84
CA GLY A 99 -10.14 13.93 -0.41
C GLY A 99 -10.13 12.61 0.34
N ARG A 100 -9.88 11.47 -0.35
CA ARG A 100 -9.81 10.15 0.31
C ARG A 100 -8.48 9.91 0.99
N SER A 101 -8.56 9.24 2.15
CA SER A 101 -7.38 8.75 2.84
C SER A 101 -6.91 7.42 2.25
N TYR A 102 -5.62 7.19 2.32
CA TYR A 102 -4.97 5.96 1.86
C TYR A 102 -3.83 5.58 2.79
N THR A 103 -3.43 4.30 2.73
CA THR A 103 -2.29 3.76 3.47
C THR A 103 -1.17 3.39 2.51
N VAL A 104 0.07 3.64 2.93
CA VAL A 104 1.28 3.24 2.21
C VAL A 104 2.03 2.20 3.01
N SER A 105 2.46 1.14 2.37
CA SER A 105 3.38 0.17 2.96
C SER A 105 4.62 0.00 2.09
N THR A 106 5.77 -0.15 2.75
CA THR A 106 7.07 -0.44 2.15
C THR A 106 7.62 -1.75 2.72
N PRO A 107 8.47 -2.47 1.98
CA PRO A 107 9.17 -3.62 2.54
C PRO A 107 10.13 -3.18 3.66
N ALA A 108 10.40 -4.05 4.64
CA ALA A 108 11.35 -3.76 5.71
C ALA A 108 12.79 -3.71 5.21
N THR A 109 13.12 -4.51 4.21
CA THR A 109 14.46 -4.62 3.61
C THR A 109 14.35 -4.93 2.13
N ILE A 110 15.27 -4.37 1.34
CA ILE A 110 15.40 -4.62 -0.09
C ILE A 110 16.83 -5.12 -0.36
N THR A 111 16.96 -6.07 -1.26
CA THR A 111 18.25 -6.61 -1.67
C THR A 111 18.70 -5.99 -2.99
N ALA A 112 19.86 -5.33 -3.01
CA ALA A 112 20.48 -4.80 -4.19
C ALA A 112 21.48 -5.78 -4.78
N SER A 113 21.24 -6.22 -6.00
CA SER A 113 22.14 -7.11 -6.75
C SER A 113 23.26 -6.30 -7.38
N GLY A 114 24.48 -6.80 -7.29
CA GLY A 114 25.67 -6.16 -7.85
C GLY A 114 26.13 -6.80 -9.15
N THR A 115 26.48 -5.96 -10.13
CA THR A 115 27.16 -6.39 -11.36
C THR A 115 28.56 -5.76 -11.39
N LEU A 116 29.61 -6.57 -11.40
CA LEU A 116 31.00 -6.13 -11.45
C LEU A 116 31.29 -5.35 -12.74
N ILE A 117 32.19 -4.37 -12.67
CA ILE A 117 32.57 -3.53 -13.83
C ILE A 117 33.15 -4.37 -14.97
N GLY A 118 33.86 -5.46 -14.66
CA GLY A 118 34.40 -6.40 -15.65
C GLY A 118 33.46 -7.54 -16.04
N GLY A 119 32.18 -7.51 -15.59
CA GLY A 119 31.20 -8.58 -15.75
C GLY A 119 31.22 -9.58 -14.60
N GLY A 120 30.10 -10.28 -14.42
CA GLY A 120 29.87 -11.18 -13.29
C GLY A 120 29.13 -10.56 -12.13
N SER A 121 28.77 -11.36 -11.12
CA SER A 121 27.98 -10.94 -9.97
C SER A 121 28.86 -10.51 -8.80
N ALA A 122 28.52 -9.44 -8.12
CA ALA A 122 29.06 -9.07 -6.82
C ALA A 122 28.11 -9.54 -5.69
N PRO A 123 28.62 -9.70 -4.45
CA PRO A 123 27.76 -9.94 -3.29
C PRO A 123 26.69 -8.87 -3.17
N ALA A 124 25.46 -9.30 -2.86
CA ALA A 124 24.32 -8.38 -2.74
C ALA A 124 24.46 -7.47 -1.51
N LEU A 125 23.92 -6.26 -1.59
CA LEU A 125 23.85 -5.30 -0.49
C LEU A 125 22.39 -5.20 0.02
N ALA A 126 22.26 -4.93 1.33
CA ALA A 126 20.96 -4.71 1.95
C ALA A 126 20.65 -3.21 1.99
N ILE A 127 19.41 -2.86 1.63
CA ILE A 127 18.82 -1.56 1.85
C ILE A 127 17.73 -1.73 2.91
N ASP A 128 17.82 -1.01 4.01
CA ASP A 128 16.90 -1.08 5.15
C ASP A 128 16.50 0.32 5.64
N ALA A 129 15.85 0.37 6.80
CA ALA A 129 15.43 1.62 7.45
C ALA A 129 14.72 2.57 6.46
N LEU A 130 13.82 2.03 5.65
CA LEU A 130 13.04 2.83 4.72
C LEU A 130 12.18 3.83 5.50
N THR A 131 12.21 5.09 5.06
CA THR A 131 11.45 6.19 5.65
C THR A 131 10.50 6.77 4.62
N LEU A 132 9.31 7.14 5.07
CA LEU A 132 8.27 7.75 4.25
C LEU A 132 8.10 9.22 4.63
N HIS A 133 7.88 10.06 3.63
CA HIS A 133 7.41 11.43 3.77
C HIS A 133 6.26 11.63 2.79
N LEU A 134 5.09 12.04 3.31
CA LEU A 134 3.89 12.30 2.54
C LEU A 134 3.63 13.80 2.57
N ASP A 135 3.43 14.42 1.40
CA ASP A 135 3.20 15.86 1.29
C ASP A 135 1.92 16.28 2.02
N SER A 136 0.90 15.42 2.00
CA SER A 136 -0.38 15.65 2.69
C SER A 136 -0.28 15.79 4.23
N HIS A 137 0.83 15.35 4.84
CA HIS A 137 1.04 15.38 6.29
C HIS A 137 2.20 16.29 6.75
N GLY A 138 2.71 17.13 5.85
CA GLY A 138 3.69 18.16 6.21
C GLY A 138 4.98 17.62 6.84
N GLY A 139 5.42 16.42 6.48
CA GLY A 139 6.69 15.85 6.93
C GLY A 139 6.62 14.91 8.13
N ALA A 140 5.45 14.63 8.67
CA ALA A 140 5.32 13.58 9.69
C ALA A 140 5.65 12.21 9.09
N VAL A 141 6.44 11.39 9.79
CA VAL A 141 6.66 9.98 9.43
C VAL A 141 5.37 9.22 9.69
N THR A 142 4.57 9.08 8.66
CA THR A 142 3.28 8.38 8.73
C THR A 142 3.13 7.49 7.51
N SER A 143 2.38 6.41 7.67
CA SER A 143 1.98 5.54 6.57
C SER A 143 0.58 5.85 6.04
N ILE A 144 -0.08 6.89 6.57
CA ILE A 144 -1.43 7.30 6.16
C ILE A 144 -1.32 8.65 5.46
N GLY A 145 -1.85 8.74 4.25
CA GLY A 145 -1.93 9.94 3.44
C GLY A 145 -3.37 10.30 3.13
N GLN A 146 -3.55 11.50 2.57
CA GLN A 146 -4.83 11.99 2.07
C GLN A 146 -4.62 12.63 0.69
N LEU A 147 -5.44 12.24 -0.26
CA LEU A 147 -5.45 12.86 -1.58
C LEU A 147 -6.04 14.28 -1.49
N ASP A 148 -5.46 15.20 -2.21
CA ASP A 148 -5.90 16.60 -2.28
C ASP A 148 -7.23 16.77 -3.05
N ASP A 149 -7.64 18.02 -3.29
CA ASP A 149 -8.86 18.35 -4.04
C ASP A 149 -8.80 17.92 -5.52
N LYS A 150 -7.60 17.62 -6.03
CA LYS A 150 -7.39 17.09 -7.39
C LYS A 150 -7.29 15.56 -7.41
N GLY A 151 -7.30 14.94 -6.23
CA GLY A 151 -7.10 13.51 -6.07
C GLY A 151 -5.63 13.09 -6.17
N GLU A 152 -4.68 13.97 -5.81
CA GLU A 152 -3.25 13.70 -5.88
C GLU A 152 -2.57 13.84 -4.52
N ASP A 153 -1.49 13.07 -4.30
CA ASP A 153 -0.53 13.25 -3.22
C ASP A 153 0.84 12.75 -3.67
N ARG A 154 1.91 13.26 -3.04
CA ARG A 154 3.28 12.85 -3.33
C ARG A 154 3.89 12.17 -2.13
N ILE A 155 4.60 11.08 -2.44
CA ILE A 155 5.31 10.27 -1.46
C ILE A 155 6.79 10.33 -1.80
N ALA A 156 7.62 10.65 -0.83
CA ALA A 156 9.06 10.44 -0.92
C ALA A 156 9.46 9.27 -0.02
N VAL A 157 10.40 8.45 -0.52
CA VAL A 157 10.92 7.29 0.21
C VAL A 157 12.44 7.40 0.29
N GLY A 158 12.92 7.50 1.52
CA GLY A 158 14.34 7.39 1.85
C GLY A 158 14.71 5.98 2.29
N GLY A 159 16.01 5.73 2.53
CA GLY A 159 16.48 4.44 3.01
C GLY A 159 17.97 4.46 3.35
N ARG A 160 18.44 3.36 3.93
CA ARG A 160 19.85 3.16 4.28
C ARG A 160 20.43 1.99 3.49
N LEU A 161 21.47 2.23 2.71
CA LEU A 161 22.30 1.21 2.08
C LEU A 161 23.41 0.79 3.02
N ASN A 162 23.50 -0.50 3.34
CA ASN A 162 24.55 -1.08 4.13
C ASN A 162 25.71 -1.51 3.22
N VAL A 163 26.93 -1.05 3.53
CA VAL A 163 28.15 -1.27 2.75
C VAL A 163 29.14 -2.05 3.62
N PRO A 164 29.24 -3.39 3.47
CA PRO A 164 30.23 -4.20 4.18
C PRO A 164 31.68 -3.78 3.86
N ALA A 165 32.60 -4.09 4.76
CA ALA A 165 34.03 -3.91 4.51
C ALA A 165 34.46 -4.72 3.27
N GLY A 166 35.28 -4.11 2.41
CA GLY A 166 35.77 -4.78 1.21
C GLY A 166 34.73 -5.01 0.12
N THR A 167 33.60 -4.28 0.16
CA THR A 167 32.60 -4.34 -0.92
C THR A 167 33.26 -4.09 -2.27
N ALA A 168 33.03 -5.01 -3.21
CA ALA A 168 33.64 -4.96 -4.54
C ALA A 168 33.07 -3.78 -5.37
N PRO A 169 33.90 -3.13 -6.21
CA PRO A 169 33.43 -2.15 -7.17
C PRO A 169 32.45 -2.77 -8.17
N ALA A 170 31.20 -2.35 -8.13
CA ALA A 170 30.11 -2.89 -8.93
C ALA A 170 28.97 -1.88 -9.08
N HIS A 171 28.11 -2.09 -10.06
CA HIS A 171 26.82 -1.40 -10.16
C HIS A 171 25.79 -2.19 -9.37
N TYR A 172 25.25 -1.60 -8.31
CA TYR A 172 24.21 -2.19 -7.47
C TYR A 172 22.83 -1.66 -7.86
N ARG A 173 21.87 -2.56 -8.05
CA ARG A 173 20.50 -2.22 -8.41
C ARG A 173 19.51 -3.04 -7.56
N ALA A 174 18.41 -2.40 -7.20
CA ALA A 174 17.30 -3.02 -6.47
C ALA A 174 15.97 -2.51 -7.03
N THR A 175 14.90 -3.24 -6.81
CA THR A 175 13.54 -2.77 -7.06
C THR A 175 12.91 -2.33 -5.75
N LEU A 176 12.51 -1.06 -5.66
CA LEU A 176 11.71 -0.53 -4.56
C LEU A 176 10.24 -0.58 -4.97
N THR A 177 9.46 -1.38 -4.25
CA THR A 177 8.01 -1.49 -4.46
C THR A 177 7.29 -0.89 -3.25
N ILE A 178 6.36 0.02 -3.49
CA ILE A 178 5.42 0.51 -2.48
C ILE A 178 4.03 -0.07 -2.78
N MET A 179 3.23 -0.29 -1.74
CA MET A 179 1.83 -0.66 -1.87
C MET A 179 0.98 0.47 -1.32
N VAL A 180 -0.02 0.89 -2.09
CA VAL A 180 -0.95 1.97 -1.73
C VAL A 180 -2.36 1.42 -1.77
N THR A 181 -3.15 1.66 -0.71
CA THR A 181 -4.51 1.14 -0.56
C THR A 181 -5.40 2.20 0.07
N TYR A 182 -6.62 2.39 -0.41
CA TYR A 182 -7.60 3.24 0.28
C TYR A 182 -7.87 2.73 1.71
N SER A 183 -8.01 3.68 2.64
CA SER A 183 -8.36 3.43 4.04
C SER A 183 -9.87 3.51 4.26
#